data_7187e231e8da7a77997861d293afc107
#
_entry.id   7187e231e8da7a77997861d293afc107
#
_cell.length_a   1.000
_cell.length_b   1.000
_cell.length_c   1.000
_cell.angle_alpha   90.00
_cell.angle_beta   90.00
_cell.angle_gamma   90.00
#
_symmetry.space_group_name_H-M   'P 1'
#
loop_
_entity.id
_entity.type
_entity.pdbx_description
1 polymer ?
#
loop_
_entity_poly.entity_id
_entity_poly.type
_entity_poly.pdbx_seq_one_letter_code
_entity_poly.pdbx_strand_id
1 'polypeptide(L)'
;MKTKITVIGAGNVGSTIAFMMSVQHTADEVVIVDINQEKAMGEAMDIRQGTPLTAQPVSVYAGTYESAAGSDIVIITSGIPRKPGQTRMDLAQTNVNVIKEIAPQITKYCPDATYIIVSNPVDILTYVFHKVSNIPHERIIGSGTLLDTARLRARLAEYLNVSEKNVHAYVFGEHGETSFIPWSIAQVSTINLLEYKDLIKLRTGILTDLDFDEIENYMRASGAKIIKRKGATYYAIAMSVCGICDCLFGSVNAVATVSSMLNGEYGIDDVCLSLPILIADGEIRGRILPRLTDAEMEKLHASANALKNVINTLTI
;
A
#
# COMPACT_ATOMS: atom_id res chain seq x y z
N MET A 1 -10.72 22.41 9.93
CA MET A 1 -11.59 21.29 10.37
C MET A 1 -10.72 20.30 11.10
N LYS A 2 -11.29 19.52 12.04
CA LYS A 2 -10.55 18.40 12.63
C LYS A 2 -10.49 17.26 11.63
N THR A 3 -9.32 16.69 11.43
CA THR A 3 -9.11 15.53 10.55
C THR A 3 -9.44 14.24 11.28
N LYS A 4 -10.11 13.31 10.61
CA LYS A 4 -10.56 12.05 11.18
C LYS A 4 -10.21 10.88 10.28
N ILE A 5 -9.62 9.84 10.86
CA ILE A 5 -9.31 8.58 10.18
C ILE A 5 -9.99 7.43 10.90
N THR A 6 -10.61 6.54 10.13
CA THR A 6 -11.11 5.26 10.65
C THR A 6 -10.24 4.11 10.14
N VAL A 7 -9.80 3.25 11.05
CA VAL A 7 -9.07 2.01 10.76
C VAL A 7 -10.00 0.83 11.02
N ILE A 8 -10.32 0.06 9.98
CA ILE A 8 -11.15 -1.15 10.08
C ILE A 8 -10.22 -2.36 10.14
N GLY A 9 -10.22 -3.02 11.29
CA GLY A 9 -9.35 -4.13 11.65
C GLY A 9 -8.37 -3.75 12.76
N ALA A 10 -8.54 -4.31 13.96
CA ALA A 10 -7.65 -4.15 15.12
C ALA A 10 -6.57 -5.25 15.17
N GLY A 11 -6.12 -5.74 14.00
CA GLY A 11 -5.00 -6.66 13.90
C GLY A 11 -3.65 -5.95 14.02
N ASN A 12 -2.54 -6.70 13.93
CA ASN A 12 -1.19 -6.12 14.03
C ASN A 12 -0.95 -4.94 13.08
N VAL A 13 -1.50 -4.97 11.86
CA VAL A 13 -1.35 -3.89 10.89
C VAL A 13 -2.18 -2.68 11.31
N GLY A 14 -3.48 -2.86 11.59
CA GLY A 14 -4.37 -1.76 11.93
C GLY A 14 -4.01 -1.05 13.22
N SER A 15 -3.67 -1.80 14.29
CA SER A 15 -3.22 -1.19 15.56
C SER A 15 -1.89 -0.46 15.39
N THR A 16 -0.95 -0.99 14.59
CA THR A 16 0.30 -0.28 14.30
C THR A 16 0.07 1.00 13.51
N ILE A 17 -0.86 1.00 12.54
CA ILE A 17 -1.26 2.21 11.79
C ILE A 17 -1.83 3.25 12.77
N ALA A 18 -2.81 2.87 13.60
CA ALA A 18 -3.42 3.77 14.59
C ALA A 18 -2.39 4.35 15.56
N PHE A 19 -1.47 3.51 16.06
CA PHE A 19 -0.35 3.95 16.90
C PHE A 19 0.54 4.96 16.19
N MET A 20 0.98 4.66 14.98
CA MET A 20 1.85 5.57 14.23
C MET A 20 1.18 6.91 13.93
N MET A 21 -0.11 6.90 13.55
CA MET A 21 -0.90 8.12 13.34
C MET A 21 -0.98 8.98 14.59
N SER A 22 -1.11 8.34 15.77
CA SER A 22 -1.13 9.06 17.04
C SER A 22 0.23 9.67 17.40
N VAL A 23 1.34 8.99 17.06
CA VAL A 23 2.70 9.50 17.29
C VAL A 23 3.07 10.62 16.31
N GLN A 24 2.71 10.48 15.04
CA GLN A 24 3.03 11.43 13.99
C GLN A 24 2.03 12.59 13.88
N HIS A 25 0.89 12.50 14.61
CA HIS A 25 -0.22 13.45 14.51
C HIS A 25 -0.72 13.59 13.06
N THR A 26 -0.91 12.46 12.39
CA THR A 26 -1.43 12.44 11.01
C THR A 26 -2.91 12.87 10.96
N ALA A 27 -3.66 12.64 12.03
CA ALA A 27 -5.05 13.08 12.19
C ALA A 27 -5.33 13.49 13.63
N ASP A 28 -6.37 14.34 13.84
CA ASP A 28 -6.84 14.75 15.16
C ASP A 28 -7.62 13.64 15.88
N GLU A 29 -8.23 12.76 15.10
CA GLU A 29 -9.12 11.70 15.59
C GLU A 29 -8.87 10.39 14.82
N VAL A 30 -8.67 9.28 15.57
CA VAL A 30 -8.49 7.94 15.02
C VAL A 30 -9.50 7.00 15.65
N VAL A 31 -10.36 6.40 14.82
CA VAL A 31 -11.35 5.40 15.23
C VAL A 31 -10.88 4.01 14.84
N ILE A 32 -10.89 3.07 15.76
CA ILE A 32 -10.57 1.67 15.48
C ILE A 32 -11.86 0.86 15.51
N VAL A 33 -12.17 0.19 14.39
CA VAL A 33 -13.36 -0.65 14.24
C VAL A 33 -12.92 -2.09 13.99
N ASP A 34 -13.45 -3.03 14.77
CA ASP A 34 -13.20 -4.46 14.58
C ASP A 34 -14.45 -5.27 14.96
N ILE A 35 -14.65 -6.42 14.34
CA ILE A 35 -15.68 -7.38 14.72
C ILE A 35 -15.49 -7.85 16.17
N ASN A 36 -14.22 -7.96 16.60
CA ASN A 36 -13.86 -8.18 18.00
C ASN A 36 -13.72 -6.82 18.70
N GLN A 37 -14.83 -6.31 19.21
CA GLN A 37 -14.91 -5.01 19.89
C GLN A 37 -14.00 -4.92 21.11
N GLU A 38 -13.88 -5.99 21.90
CA GLU A 38 -13.00 -6.03 23.07
C GLU A 38 -11.54 -5.81 22.69
N LYS A 39 -11.12 -6.43 21.58
CA LYS A 39 -9.77 -6.22 21.04
C LYS A 39 -9.58 -4.78 20.59
N ALA A 40 -10.53 -4.23 19.83
CA ALA A 40 -10.46 -2.83 19.38
C ALA A 40 -10.39 -1.86 20.57
N MET A 41 -11.17 -2.11 21.63
CA MET A 41 -11.12 -1.31 22.86
C MET A 41 -9.76 -1.41 23.56
N GLY A 42 -9.19 -2.61 23.65
CA GLY A 42 -7.85 -2.82 24.24
C GLY A 42 -6.77 -2.05 23.50
N GLU A 43 -6.70 -2.19 22.16
CA GLU A 43 -5.73 -1.47 21.32
C GLU A 43 -5.91 0.06 21.42
N ALA A 44 -7.15 0.54 21.31
CA ALA A 44 -7.44 1.97 21.41
C ALA A 44 -7.09 2.54 22.80
N MET A 45 -7.35 1.79 23.87
CA MET A 45 -7.03 2.21 25.24
C MET A 45 -5.52 2.30 25.47
N ASP A 46 -4.75 1.30 25.02
CA ASP A 46 -3.29 1.29 25.14
C ASP A 46 -2.66 2.47 24.39
N ILE A 47 -3.04 2.66 23.12
CA ILE A 47 -2.56 3.79 22.32
C ILE A 47 -2.93 5.13 22.97
N ARG A 48 -4.19 5.30 23.38
CA ARG A 48 -4.69 6.56 23.98
C ARG A 48 -3.96 6.91 25.28
N GLN A 49 -3.56 5.92 26.07
CA GLN A 49 -2.79 6.17 27.30
C GLN A 49 -1.38 6.73 27.01
N GLY A 50 -0.86 6.49 25.81
CA GLY A 50 0.41 7.05 25.34
C GLY A 50 0.30 8.46 24.74
N THR A 51 -0.88 8.88 24.21
CA THR A 51 -1.01 10.15 23.49
C THR A 51 -0.66 11.41 24.31
N PRO A 52 -0.87 11.49 25.65
CA PRO A 52 -0.42 12.65 26.43
C PRO A 52 1.09 12.85 26.43
N LEU A 53 1.86 11.83 26.04
CA LEU A 53 3.32 11.88 25.95
C LEU A 53 3.82 12.31 24.58
N THR A 54 2.95 12.46 23.59
CA THR A 54 3.27 12.97 22.25
C THR A 54 3.24 14.50 22.24
N ALA A 55 3.84 15.08 21.19
CA ALA A 55 3.86 16.55 21.02
C ALA A 55 2.45 17.17 20.89
N GLN A 56 1.54 16.44 20.25
CA GLN A 56 0.15 16.85 20.04
C GLN A 56 -0.76 15.63 20.29
N PRO A 57 -1.61 15.67 21.33
CA PRO A 57 -2.49 14.55 21.63
C PRO A 57 -3.52 14.31 20.54
N VAL A 58 -3.68 13.04 20.15
CA VAL A 58 -4.69 12.55 19.20
C VAL A 58 -5.79 11.84 19.97
N SER A 59 -7.05 12.05 19.56
CA SER A 59 -8.19 11.32 20.13
C SER A 59 -8.25 9.93 19.50
N VAL A 60 -7.94 8.87 20.27
CA VAL A 60 -7.98 7.47 19.81
C VAL A 60 -9.03 6.70 20.59
N TYR A 61 -9.96 6.05 19.90
CA TYR A 61 -10.99 5.23 20.54
C TYR A 61 -11.48 4.10 19.62
N ALA A 62 -12.05 3.06 20.24
CA ALA A 62 -12.77 2.01 19.53
C ALA A 62 -14.20 2.45 19.25
N GLY A 63 -14.74 2.08 18.10
CA GLY A 63 -16.10 2.42 17.71
C GLY A 63 -16.74 1.38 16.80
N THR A 64 -17.90 1.74 16.28
CA THR A 64 -18.65 1.01 15.27
C THR A 64 -18.52 1.69 13.90
N TYR A 65 -19.14 1.13 12.86
CA TYR A 65 -19.22 1.83 11.57
C TYR A 65 -19.93 3.20 11.68
N GLU A 66 -20.92 3.35 12.56
CA GLU A 66 -21.56 4.63 12.82
C GLU A 66 -20.59 5.65 13.42
N SER A 67 -19.70 5.19 14.31
CA SER A 67 -18.65 6.05 14.90
C SER A 67 -17.65 6.56 13.85
N ALA A 68 -17.56 5.88 12.71
CA ALA A 68 -16.71 6.32 11.59
C ALA A 68 -17.28 7.52 10.81
N ALA A 69 -18.55 7.89 11.03
CA ALA A 69 -19.18 8.97 10.30
C ALA A 69 -18.33 10.26 10.33
N GLY A 70 -18.20 10.91 9.18
CA GLY A 70 -17.38 12.10 9.00
C GLY A 70 -15.87 11.84 8.93
N SER A 71 -15.43 10.60 8.73
CA SER A 71 -14.01 10.32 8.45
C SER A 71 -13.61 10.85 7.08
N ASP A 72 -12.45 11.50 7.03
CA ASP A 72 -11.80 11.93 5.79
C ASP A 72 -11.17 10.74 5.06
N ILE A 73 -10.59 9.81 5.83
CA ILE A 73 -9.94 8.61 5.31
C ILE A 73 -10.44 7.37 6.07
N VAL A 74 -10.70 6.30 5.33
CA VAL A 74 -11.03 4.98 5.87
C VAL A 74 -9.99 3.98 5.40
N ILE A 75 -9.33 3.30 6.34
CA ILE A 75 -8.29 2.32 6.07
C ILE A 75 -8.82 0.92 6.38
N ILE A 76 -8.81 0.03 5.40
CA ILE A 76 -9.31 -1.34 5.55
C ILE A 76 -8.12 -2.29 5.66
N THR A 77 -7.89 -2.79 6.88
CA THR A 77 -6.86 -3.80 7.19
C THR A 77 -7.46 -5.15 7.56
N SER A 78 -8.80 -5.24 7.55
CA SER A 78 -9.52 -6.48 7.87
C SER A 78 -9.29 -7.54 6.82
N GLY A 79 -8.91 -8.71 7.25
CA GLY A 79 -8.70 -9.87 6.39
C GLY A 79 -8.25 -11.08 7.20
N ILE A 80 -8.46 -12.25 6.65
CA ILE A 80 -8.07 -13.51 7.28
C ILE A 80 -6.70 -13.91 6.74
N PRO A 81 -5.71 -14.18 7.60
CA PRO A 81 -4.41 -14.69 7.16
C PRO A 81 -4.55 -16.11 6.61
N ARG A 82 -3.64 -16.46 5.69
CA ARG A 82 -3.61 -17.80 5.09
C ARG A 82 -3.42 -18.89 6.14
N LYS A 83 -4.31 -19.88 6.12
CA LYS A 83 -4.24 -21.05 7.00
C LYS A 83 -3.40 -22.17 6.34
N PRO A 84 -2.79 -23.07 7.12
CA PRO A 84 -2.16 -24.27 6.58
C PRO A 84 -3.15 -25.08 5.72
N GLY A 85 -2.72 -25.48 4.52
CA GLY A 85 -3.54 -26.25 3.58
C GLY A 85 -4.52 -25.43 2.73
N GLN A 86 -4.68 -24.13 2.98
CA GLN A 86 -5.52 -23.25 2.17
C GLN A 86 -4.80 -22.84 0.90
N THR A 87 -5.49 -22.88 -0.25
CA THR A 87 -4.95 -22.36 -1.51
C THR A 87 -4.93 -20.83 -1.53
N ARG A 88 -4.19 -20.22 -2.45
CA ARG A 88 -4.24 -18.76 -2.66
C ARG A 88 -5.62 -18.29 -3.11
N MET A 89 -6.31 -19.12 -3.91
CA MET A 89 -7.65 -18.84 -4.41
C MET A 89 -8.69 -18.84 -3.28
N ASP A 90 -8.65 -19.85 -2.40
CA ASP A 90 -9.56 -19.92 -1.25
C ASP A 90 -9.39 -18.72 -0.31
N LEU A 91 -8.14 -18.27 -0.12
CA LEU A 91 -7.85 -17.07 0.65
C LEU A 91 -8.41 -15.82 -0.02
N ALA A 92 -8.24 -15.71 -1.34
CA ALA A 92 -8.75 -14.57 -2.10
C ALA A 92 -10.28 -14.49 -1.98
N GLN A 93 -11.01 -15.60 -2.20
CA GLN A 93 -12.47 -15.61 -2.07
C GLN A 93 -12.93 -15.28 -0.63
N THR A 94 -12.23 -15.81 0.37
CA THR A 94 -12.54 -15.50 1.77
C THR A 94 -12.45 -13.99 2.05
N ASN A 95 -11.37 -13.35 1.61
CA ASN A 95 -11.16 -11.92 1.84
C ASN A 95 -12.03 -11.05 0.93
N VAL A 96 -12.39 -11.52 -0.26
CA VAL A 96 -13.44 -10.90 -1.09
C VAL A 96 -14.76 -10.83 -0.35
N ASN A 97 -15.19 -11.92 0.29
CA ASN A 97 -16.42 -11.93 1.07
C ASN A 97 -16.36 -10.93 2.25
N VAL A 98 -15.21 -10.81 2.92
CA VAL A 98 -15.01 -9.80 3.98
C VAL A 98 -15.18 -8.37 3.42
N ILE A 99 -14.60 -8.05 2.26
CA ILE A 99 -14.78 -6.72 1.64
C ILE A 99 -16.24 -6.48 1.24
N LYS A 100 -16.93 -7.50 0.71
CA LYS A 100 -18.37 -7.41 0.35
C LYS A 100 -19.26 -7.12 1.55
N GLU A 101 -18.90 -7.59 2.74
CA GLU A 101 -19.61 -7.30 3.99
C GLU A 101 -19.29 -5.91 4.52
N ILE A 102 -18.04 -5.48 4.47
CA ILE A 102 -17.59 -4.19 5.02
C ILE A 102 -18.04 -3.02 4.14
N ALA A 103 -17.86 -3.12 2.82
CA ALA A 103 -18.04 -2.00 1.91
C ALA A 103 -19.42 -1.31 2.04
N PRO A 104 -20.56 -2.00 1.94
CA PRO A 104 -21.88 -1.35 2.02
C PRO A 104 -22.17 -0.75 3.41
N GLN A 105 -21.56 -1.28 4.46
CA GLN A 105 -21.74 -0.78 5.81
C GLN A 105 -20.97 0.52 6.03
N ILE A 106 -19.69 0.54 5.67
CA ILE A 106 -18.85 1.72 5.94
C ILE A 106 -19.16 2.88 4.98
N THR A 107 -19.45 2.61 3.72
CA THR A 107 -19.76 3.66 2.73
C THR A 107 -21.08 4.38 3.03
N LYS A 108 -22.00 3.76 3.75
CA LYS A 108 -23.22 4.39 4.27
C LYS A 108 -22.90 5.56 5.21
N TYR A 109 -21.85 5.44 6.03
CA TYR A 109 -21.48 6.43 7.04
C TYR A 109 -20.37 7.38 6.57
N CYS A 110 -19.58 6.95 5.59
CA CYS A 110 -18.42 7.68 5.07
C CYS A 110 -18.44 7.80 3.53
N PRO A 111 -19.53 8.36 2.92
CA PRO A 111 -19.67 8.39 1.46
C PRO A 111 -18.65 9.30 0.78
N ASP A 112 -18.10 10.27 1.51
CA ASP A 112 -17.16 11.25 0.98
C ASP A 112 -15.70 10.96 1.33
N ALA A 113 -15.44 9.89 2.09
CA ALA A 113 -14.10 9.51 2.50
C ALA A 113 -13.27 8.93 1.34
N THR A 114 -11.95 9.06 1.47
CA THR A 114 -11.01 8.29 0.65
C THR A 114 -10.70 6.96 1.35
N TYR A 115 -10.72 5.87 0.58
CA TYR A 115 -10.55 4.51 1.07
C TYR A 115 -9.17 3.98 0.72
N ILE A 116 -8.46 3.48 1.74
CA ILE A 116 -7.16 2.81 1.56
C ILE A 116 -7.32 1.32 1.90
N ILE A 117 -7.14 0.48 0.90
CA ILE A 117 -7.20 -0.97 1.03
C ILE A 117 -5.79 -1.49 1.31
N VAL A 118 -5.63 -2.22 2.40
CA VAL A 118 -4.34 -2.76 2.85
C VAL A 118 -4.34 -4.30 2.92
N SER A 119 -5.52 -4.88 3.08
CA SER A 119 -5.72 -6.34 3.16
C SER A 119 -5.31 -7.04 1.87
N ASN A 120 -4.75 -8.25 2.00
CA ASN A 120 -4.30 -9.03 0.85
C ASN A 120 -5.33 -10.11 0.43
N PRO A 121 -5.40 -10.36 -0.90
CA PRO A 121 -4.60 -9.83 -2.01
C PRO A 121 -5.05 -8.41 -2.42
N VAL A 122 -4.18 -7.42 -2.19
CA VAL A 122 -4.57 -5.99 -2.18
C VAL A 122 -5.17 -5.52 -3.51
N ASP A 123 -4.60 -5.89 -4.64
CA ASP A 123 -5.08 -5.43 -5.96
C ASP A 123 -6.48 -5.96 -6.26
N ILE A 124 -6.73 -7.24 -5.92
CA ILE A 124 -8.05 -7.88 -6.06
C ILE A 124 -9.06 -7.24 -5.11
N LEU A 125 -8.68 -7.01 -3.84
CA LEU A 125 -9.60 -6.43 -2.86
C LEU A 125 -9.90 -4.96 -3.16
N THR A 126 -8.95 -4.22 -3.71
CA THR A 126 -9.16 -2.85 -4.22
C THR A 126 -10.16 -2.87 -5.40
N TYR A 127 -9.99 -3.79 -6.34
CA TYR A 127 -10.92 -4.00 -7.45
C TYR A 127 -12.33 -4.35 -6.94
N VAL A 128 -12.44 -5.31 -6.00
CA VAL A 128 -13.73 -5.72 -5.44
C VAL A 128 -14.40 -4.54 -4.72
N PHE A 129 -13.66 -3.81 -3.88
CA PHE A 129 -14.21 -2.63 -3.20
C PHE A 129 -14.75 -1.61 -4.20
N HIS A 130 -14.03 -1.38 -5.29
CA HIS A 130 -14.50 -0.51 -6.37
C HIS A 130 -15.81 -1.02 -7.00
N LYS A 131 -15.95 -2.35 -7.22
CA LYS A 131 -17.16 -2.93 -7.83
C LYS A 131 -18.38 -2.95 -6.91
N VAL A 132 -18.19 -3.05 -5.59
CA VAL A 132 -19.31 -3.19 -4.63
C VAL A 132 -19.61 -1.91 -3.86
N SER A 133 -18.83 -0.84 -4.05
CA SER A 133 -19.06 0.47 -3.47
C SER A 133 -19.49 1.48 -4.55
N ASN A 134 -20.17 2.53 -4.14
CA ASN A 134 -20.50 3.66 -5.02
C ASN A 134 -19.48 4.82 -4.88
N ILE A 135 -18.28 4.52 -4.38
CA ILE A 135 -17.23 5.52 -4.18
C ILE A 135 -16.53 5.79 -5.53
N PRO A 136 -16.26 7.06 -5.88
CA PRO A 136 -15.48 7.41 -7.06
C PRO A 136 -14.11 6.72 -7.06
N HIS A 137 -13.64 6.30 -8.22
CA HIS A 137 -12.39 5.53 -8.34
C HIS A 137 -11.15 6.33 -7.91
N GLU A 138 -11.20 7.65 -7.96
CA GLU A 138 -10.14 8.54 -7.48
C GLU A 138 -9.97 8.50 -5.96
N ARG A 139 -11.00 8.04 -5.23
CA ARG A 139 -11.00 7.91 -3.78
C ARG A 139 -10.83 6.48 -3.29
N ILE A 140 -10.43 5.56 -4.16
CA ILE A 140 -10.13 4.16 -3.79
C ILE A 140 -8.69 3.84 -4.14
N ILE A 141 -7.87 3.59 -3.13
CA ILE A 141 -6.44 3.37 -3.21
C ILE A 141 -6.10 2.05 -2.53
N GLY A 142 -5.44 1.14 -3.21
CA GLY A 142 -4.78 0.00 -2.59
C GLY A 142 -3.34 0.37 -2.21
N SER A 143 -2.83 -0.13 -1.09
CA SER A 143 -1.42 0.11 -0.69
C SER A 143 -0.41 -0.34 -1.75
N GLY A 144 -0.78 -1.29 -2.59
CA GLY A 144 -0.07 -1.70 -3.79
C GLY A 144 1.39 -2.06 -3.55
N THR A 145 2.24 -1.65 -4.48
CA THR A 145 3.69 -1.91 -4.45
C THR A 145 4.51 -0.79 -3.78
N LEU A 146 3.86 0.10 -3.01
CA LEU A 146 4.58 1.18 -2.31
C LEU A 146 5.64 0.64 -1.35
N LEU A 147 5.29 -0.40 -0.56
CA LEU A 147 6.23 -1.05 0.34
C LEU A 147 7.33 -1.81 -0.42
N ASP A 148 6.99 -2.45 -1.55
CA ASP A 148 7.98 -3.14 -2.38
C ASP A 148 8.96 -2.15 -3.00
N THR A 149 8.48 -0.98 -3.41
CA THR A 149 9.31 0.15 -3.86
C THR A 149 10.26 0.64 -2.76
N ALA A 150 9.78 0.74 -1.52
CA ALA A 150 10.63 1.11 -0.39
C ALA A 150 11.73 0.06 -0.14
N ARG A 151 11.40 -1.23 -0.20
CA ARG A 151 12.37 -2.34 -0.08
C ARG A 151 13.40 -2.32 -1.20
N LEU A 152 12.96 -2.06 -2.44
CA LEU A 152 13.84 -1.93 -3.60
C LEU A 152 14.84 -0.78 -3.40
N ARG A 153 14.35 0.40 -3.02
CA ARG A 153 15.19 1.58 -2.81
C ARG A 153 16.22 1.35 -1.69
N ALA A 154 15.80 0.75 -0.57
CA ALA A 154 16.71 0.41 0.51
C ALA A 154 17.80 -0.57 0.05
N ARG A 155 17.43 -1.60 -0.72
CA ARG A 155 18.39 -2.58 -1.23
C ARG A 155 19.39 -1.97 -2.22
N LEU A 156 18.90 -1.13 -3.15
CA LEU A 156 19.76 -0.41 -4.08
C LEU A 156 20.69 0.58 -3.37
N ALA A 157 20.19 1.31 -2.39
CA ALA A 157 20.97 2.23 -1.59
C ALA A 157 22.12 1.52 -0.85
N GLU A 158 21.84 0.33 -0.30
CA GLU A 158 22.85 -0.53 0.34
C GLU A 158 23.93 -0.96 -0.65
N TYR A 159 23.55 -1.44 -1.86
CA TYR A 159 24.50 -1.81 -2.90
C TYR A 159 25.38 -0.66 -3.38
N LEU A 160 24.78 0.50 -3.55
CA LEU A 160 25.44 1.68 -4.11
C LEU A 160 26.12 2.55 -3.05
N ASN A 161 25.94 2.21 -1.77
CA ASN A 161 26.43 3.01 -0.63
C ASN A 161 26.01 4.49 -0.71
N VAL A 162 24.71 4.71 -0.96
CA VAL A 162 24.08 6.04 -1.02
C VAL A 162 22.85 6.08 -0.12
N SER A 163 22.33 7.29 0.15
CA SER A 163 21.04 7.41 0.84
C SER A 163 19.88 6.93 -0.05
N GLU A 164 18.88 6.27 0.54
CA GLU A 164 17.66 5.86 -0.15
C GLU A 164 16.91 7.04 -0.80
N LYS A 165 17.10 8.25 -0.27
CA LYS A 165 16.54 9.50 -0.84
C LYS A 165 17.09 9.83 -2.22
N ASN A 166 18.26 9.31 -2.57
CA ASN A 166 18.88 9.50 -3.88
C ASN A 166 18.48 8.43 -4.91
N VAL A 167 17.75 7.38 -4.48
CA VAL A 167 17.34 6.26 -5.34
C VAL A 167 15.91 6.49 -5.83
N HIS A 168 15.74 6.63 -7.13
CA HIS A 168 14.46 6.78 -7.82
C HIS A 168 14.18 5.55 -8.66
N ALA A 169 13.73 4.50 -8.01
CA ALA A 169 13.31 3.25 -8.62
C ALA A 169 11.94 2.86 -8.08
N TYR A 170 11.16 2.12 -8.86
CA TYR A 170 9.78 1.78 -8.56
C TYR A 170 9.50 0.32 -8.86
N VAL A 171 8.50 -0.24 -8.19
CA VAL A 171 7.94 -1.55 -8.49
C VAL A 171 6.55 -1.35 -9.07
N PHE A 172 6.29 -1.94 -10.24
CA PHE A 172 5.02 -1.85 -10.96
C PHE A 172 4.29 -3.20 -10.97
N GLY A 173 3.03 -3.15 -11.33
CA GLY A 173 2.20 -4.34 -11.49
C GLY A 173 1.48 -4.78 -10.23
N GLU A 174 1.23 -6.06 -10.11
CA GLU A 174 0.61 -6.71 -8.95
C GLU A 174 1.50 -6.60 -7.72
N HIS A 175 0.91 -6.40 -6.53
CA HIS A 175 1.62 -6.69 -5.29
C HIS A 175 1.71 -8.21 -5.07
N GLY A 176 2.61 -8.86 -5.78
CA GLY A 176 2.73 -10.32 -5.81
C GLY A 176 3.87 -10.83 -6.69
N GLU A 177 3.67 -12.03 -7.26
CA GLU A 177 4.70 -12.73 -8.03
C GLU A 177 4.98 -12.08 -9.38
N THR A 178 3.99 -11.40 -9.96
CA THR A 178 4.10 -10.76 -11.26
C THR A 178 4.52 -9.29 -11.18
N SER A 179 4.90 -8.81 -9.97
CA SER A 179 5.54 -7.49 -9.82
C SER A 179 6.85 -7.43 -10.59
N PHE A 180 7.17 -6.27 -11.14
CA PHE A 180 8.43 -6.08 -11.85
C PHE A 180 9.01 -4.69 -11.61
N ILE A 181 10.29 -4.56 -11.87
CA ILE A 181 11.01 -3.30 -11.76
C ILE A 181 11.29 -2.78 -13.17
N PRO A 182 10.76 -1.61 -13.56
CA PRO A 182 11.13 -0.98 -14.82
C PRO A 182 12.53 -0.37 -14.71
N TRP A 183 13.55 -1.17 -14.96
CA TRP A 183 14.96 -0.78 -14.84
C TRP A 183 15.34 0.35 -15.80
N SER A 184 14.63 0.49 -16.92
CA SER A 184 14.85 1.54 -17.91
C SER A 184 14.67 2.96 -17.36
N ILE A 185 13.84 3.10 -16.30
CA ILE A 185 13.57 4.40 -15.67
C ILE A 185 14.20 4.54 -14.28
N ALA A 186 14.94 3.53 -13.82
CA ALA A 186 15.61 3.58 -12.52
C ALA A 186 16.78 4.57 -12.54
N GLN A 187 16.85 5.43 -11.53
CA GLN A 187 17.85 6.49 -11.42
C GLN A 187 18.43 6.57 -10.01
N VAL A 188 19.67 7.04 -9.95
CA VAL A 188 20.28 7.52 -8.70
C VAL A 188 20.52 9.02 -8.87
N SER A 189 19.85 9.81 -8.04
CA SER A 189 19.70 11.24 -8.27
C SER A 189 19.03 11.51 -9.63
N THR A 190 19.71 12.08 -10.60
CA THR A 190 19.20 12.34 -11.96
C THR A 190 19.89 11.49 -13.04
N ILE A 191 20.76 10.57 -12.62
CA ILE A 191 21.56 9.75 -13.52
C ILE A 191 20.91 8.37 -13.63
N ASN A 192 20.79 7.86 -14.86
CA ASN A 192 20.32 6.47 -15.07
C ASN A 192 21.17 5.50 -14.24
N LEU A 193 20.55 4.49 -13.65
CA LEU A 193 21.20 3.55 -12.75
C LEU A 193 22.39 2.84 -13.40
N LEU A 194 22.31 2.49 -14.68
CA LEU A 194 23.38 1.83 -15.40
C LEU A 194 24.59 2.75 -15.59
N GLU A 195 24.35 4.02 -15.96
CA GLU A 195 25.42 5.03 -16.09
C GLU A 195 26.05 5.35 -14.73
N TYR A 196 25.22 5.44 -13.68
CA TYR A 196 25.69 5.70 -12.32
C TYR A 196 26.64 4.60 -11.84
N LYS A 197 26.31 3.35 -12.12
CA LYS A 197 27.15 2.18 -11.82
C LYS A 197 28.54 2.32 -12.46
N ASP A 198 28.60 2.70 -13.73
CA ASP A 198 29.86 2.84 -14.47
C ASP A 198 30.69 4.02 -13.95
N LEU A 199 30.05 5.13 -13.60
CA LEU A 199 30.73 6.30 -13.02
C LEU A 199 31.33 6.03 -11.64
N ILE A 200 30.64 5.28 -10.78
CA ILE A 200 31.19 4.85 -9.48
C ILE A 200 32.39 3.92 -9.68
N LYS A 201 32.30 2.99 -10.60
CA LYS A 201 33.38 2.07 -10.92
C LYS A 201 34.64 2.79 -11.35
N LEU A 202 34.50 3.82 -12.17
CA LEU A 202 35.62 4.64 -12.65
C LEU A 202 36.30 5.48 -11.56
N ARG A 203 35.52 6.01 -10.59
CA ARG A 203 36.03 6.93 -9.58
C ARG A 203 36.57 6.26 -8.32
N THR A 204 35.98 5.20 -7.88
CA THR A 204 36.26 4.62 -6.55
C THR A 204 36.94 3.26 -6.60
N GLY A 205 37.08 2.66 -7.77
CA GLY A 205 37.57 1.28 -7.91
C GLY A 205 36.67 0.22 -7.28
N ILE A 206 35.50 0.61 -6.74
CA ILE A 206 34.51 -0.31 -6.17
C ILE A 206 33.74 -0.94 -7.33
N LEU A 207 33.97 -2.21 -7.53
CA LEU A 207 33.21 -3.06 -8.45
C LEU A 207 31.88 -3.39 -7.77
N THR A 208 30.84 -2.64 -8.07
CA THR A 208 29.49 -3.01 -7.66
C THR A 208 28.81 -3.68 -8.87
N ASP A 209 28.93 -4.99 -8.97
CA ASP A 209 28.09 -5.73 -9.89
C ASP A 209 26.66 -5.75 -9.33
N LEU A 210 25.78 -5.00 -9.96
CA LEU A 210 24.35 -5.05 -9.66
C LEU A 210 23.79 -6.34 -10.23
N ASP A 211 23.49 -7.26 -9.33
CA ASP A 211 22.72 -8.46 -9.67
C ASP A 211 21.23 -8.08 -9.58
N PHE A 212 20.65 -7.76 -10.73
CA PHE A 212 19.24 -7.37 -10.83
C PHE A 212 18.29 -8.49 -10.38
N ASP A 213 18.63 -9.74 -10.68
CA ASP A 213 17.82 -10.90 -10.29
C ASP A 213 17.88 -11.11 -8.78
N GLU A 214 19.04 -10.95 -8.15
CA GLU A 214 19.15 -10.99 -6.67
C GLU A 214 18.32 -9.88 -6.03
N ILE A 215 18.37 -8.66 -6.54
CA ILE A 215 17.64 -7.52 -6.01
C ILE A 215 16.13 -7.76 -6.13
N GLU A 216 15.64 -8.22 -7.28
CA GLU A 216 14.22 -8.56 -7.46
C GLU A 216 13.79 -9.69 -6.54
N ASN A 217 14.56 -10.75 -6.43
CA ASN A 217 14.28 -11.88 -5.55
C ASN A 217 14.32 -11.48 -4.07
N TYR A 218 15.27 -10.64 -3.67
CA TYR A 218 15.34 -10.09 -2.31
C TYR A 218 14.07 -9.31 -1.97
N MET A 219 13.65 -8.43 -2.86
CA MET A 219 12.46 -7.59 -2.69
C MET A 219 11.20 -8.45 -2.53
N ARG A 220 10.94 -9.38 -3.47
CA ARG A 220 9.77 -10.28 -3.42
C ARG A 220 9.77 -11.19 -2.19
N ALA A 221 10.92 -11.72 -1.80
CA ALA A 221 11.04 -12.62 -0.66
C ALA A 221 11.02 -11.94 0.71
N SER A 222 11.18 -10.62 0.79
CA SER A 222 11.35 -9.88 2.04
C SER A 222 10.18 -10.08 2.99
N GLY A 223 8.94 -10.00 2.49
CA GLY A 223 7.73 -10.22 3.30
C GLY A 223 7.71 -11.61 3.96
N ALA A 224 7.95 -12.67 3.17
CA ALA A 224 7.99 -14.04 3.67
C ALA A 224 9.13 -14.27 4.69
N LYS A 225 10.31 -13.68 4.44
CA LYS A 225 11.44 -13.75 5.38
C LYS A 225 11.12 -13.10 6.73
N ILE A 226 10.41 -11.96 6.74
CA ILE A 226 9.98 -11.27 7.96
C ILE A 226 8.93 -12.11 8.70
N ILE A 227 7.91 -12.60 8.00
CA ILE A 227 6.85 -13.44 8.58
C ILE A 227 7.46 -14.69 9.23
N LYS A 228 8.40 -15.35 8.56
CA LYS A 228 9.10 -16.52 9.12
C LYS A 228 9.81 -16.22 10.44
N ARG A 229 10.32 -14.98 10.63
CA ARG A 229 11.13 -14.61 11.82
C ARG A 229 10.29 -14.07 12.98
N LYS A 230 9.22 -13.33 12.71
CA LYS A 230 8.44 -12.63 13.76
C LYS A 230 6.92 -12.86 13.68
N GLY A 231 6.46 -13.80 12.83
CA GLY A 231 5.07 -14.20 12.69
C GLY A 231 4.23 -13.34 11.75
N ALA A 232 4.50 -12.03 11.66
CA ALA A 232 3.78 -11.11 10.78
C ALA A 232 4.67 -9.92 10.38
N THR A 233 4.30 -9.24 9.28
CA THR A 233 4.88 -7.94 8.87
C THR A 233 3.85 -6.85 9.10
N TYR A 234 4.20 -5.76 9.78
CA TYR A 234 3.27 -4.66 10.08
C TYR A 234 3.92 -3.29 10.22
N TYR A 235 5.19 -3.15 10.62
CA TYR A 235 5.80 -1.82 10.80
C TYR A 235 5.93 -1.05 9.48
N ALA A 236 6.57 -1.64 8.47
CA ALA A 236 6.85 -0.96 7.21
C ALA A 236 5.57 -0.68 6.41
N ILE A 237 4.57 -1.58 6.45
CA ILE A 237 3.28 -1.30 5.81
C ILE A 237 2.53 -0.19 6.53
N ALA A 238 2.60 -0.09 7.85
CA ALA A 238 2.02 1.01 8.60
C ALA A 238 2.67 2.35 8.20
N MET A 239 4.01 2.41 8.09
CA MET A 239 4.72 3.58 7.58
C MET A 239 4.27 3.96 6.17
N SER A 240 4.10 2.99 5.28
CA SER A 240 3.64 3.24 3.91
C SER A 240 2.25 3.84 3.88
N VAL A 241 1.32 3.32 4.69
CA VAL A 241 -0.06 3.82 4.79
C VAL A 241 -0.09 5.23 5.38
N CYS A 242 0.67 5.51 6.44
CA CYS A 242 0.79 6.87 6.99
C CYS A 242 1.30 7.85 5.93
N GLY A 243 2.29 7.46 5.13
CA GLY A 243 2.77 8.28 4.02
C GLY A 243 1.71 8.57 2.95
N ILE A 244 0.81 7.62 2.65
CA ILE A 244 -0.35 7.87 1.78
C ILE A 244 -1.30 8.89 2.43
N CYS A 245 -1.58 8.75 3.73
CA CYS A 245 -2.43 9.68 4.46
C CYS A 245 -1.86 11.10 4.48
N ASP A 246 -0.54 11.26 4.68
CA ASP A 246 0.13 12.56 4.63
C ASP A 246 -0.02 13.23 3.25
N CYS A 247 0.02 12.45 2.17
CA CYS A 247 -0.26 12.96 0.82
C CYS A 247 -1.72 13.37 0.67
N LEU A 248 -2.67 12.56 1.16
CA LEU A 248 -4.10 12.86 1.07
C LEU A 248 -4.48 14.10 1.87
N PHE A 249 -3.88 14.33 3.02
CA PHE A 249 -4.10 15.56 3.79
C PHE A 249 -3.33 16.79 3.28
N GLY A 250 -2.63 16.67 2.17
CA GLY A 250 -1.92 17.77 1.54
C GLY A 250 -0.65 18.22 2.27
N SER A 251 -0.17 17.42 3.24
CA SER A 251 1.11 17.69 3.91
C SER A 251 2.29 17.57 2.94
N VAL A 252 2.19 16.65 1.98
CA VAL A 252 3.19 16.41 0.93
C VAL A 252 2.49 15.92 -0.33
N ASN A 253 2.68 16.61 -1.45
CA ASN A 253 2.27 16.08 -2.75
C ASN A 253 3.33 15.11 -3.23
N ALA A 254 3.01 13.83 -3.35
CA ALA A 254 3.98 12.82 -3.71
C ALA A 254 3.46 11.86 -4.80
N VAL A 255 4.43 11.33 -5.53
CA VAL A 255 4.20 10.22 -6.46
C VAL A 255 4.47 8.92 -5.74
N ALA A 256 3.46 8.06 -5.67
CA ALA A 256 3.53 6.76 -5.02
C ALA A 256 3.08 5.64 -5.98
N THR A 257 3.70 4.46 -5.86
CA THR A 257 3.26 3.26 -6.60
C THR A 257 2.19 2.55 -5.79
N VAL A 258 0.95 2.97 -5.98
CA VAL A 258 -0.23 2.43 -5.30
C VAL A 258 -1.17 1.76 -6.30
N SER A 259 -1.94 0.80 -5.83
CA SER A 259 -2.92 0.08 -6.63
C SER A 259 -4.17 0.92 -6.86
N SER A 260 -4.58 1.07 -8.09
CA SER A 260 -5.83 1.77 -8.45
C SER A 260 -6.41 1.20 -9.74
N MET A 261 -7.71 1.44 -9.96
CA MET A 261 -8.40 1.02 -11.17
C MET A 261 -7.78 1.66 -12.41
N LEU A 262 -7.40 0.85 -13.38
CA LEU A 262 -6.93 1.30 -14.69
C LEU A 262 -8.12 1.46 -15.66
N ASN A 263 -8.08 2.54 -16.43
CA ASN A 263 -9.11 2.94 -17.38
C ASN A 263 -8.51 3.25 -18.76
N GLY A 264 -7.66 2.35 -19.26
CA GLY A 264 -7.02 2.47 -20.58
C GLY A 264 -5.53 2.82 -20.52
N GLU A 265 -4.94 3.03 -19.35
CA GLU A 265 -3.50 3.27 -19.21
C GLU A 265 -2.71 2.08 -19.74
N TYR A 266 -1.75 2.34 -20.62
CA TYR A 266 -0.98 1.33 -21.37
C TYR A 266 -1.85 0.31 -22.13
N GLY A 267 -3.09 0.66 -22.49
CA GLY A 267 -4.05 -0.26 -23.12
C GLY A 267 -4.64 -1.29 -22.14
N ILE A 268 -4.56 -1.04 -20.84
CA ILE A 268 -5.09 -1.91 -19.79
C ILE A 268 -6.26 -1.21 -19.10
N ASP A 269 -7.36 -1.93 -18.94
CA ASP A 269 -8.56 -1.47 -18.27
C ASP A 269 -9.15 -2.55 -17.35
N ASP A 270 -10.12 -2.18 -16.52
CA ASP A 270 -10.91 -3.08 -15.66
C ASP A 270 -10.05 -4.04 -14.79
N VAL A 271 -9.01 -3.49 -14.19
CA VAL A 271 -8.16 -4.16 -13.21
C VAL A 271 -7.46 -3.13 -12.34
N CYS A 272 -7.22 -3.45 -11.07
CA CYS A 272 -6.38 -2.62 -10.22
C CYS A 272 -4.94 -3.10 -10.26
N LEU A 273 -4.02 -2.17 -10.54
CA LEU A 273 -2.58 -2.38 -10.60
C LEU A 273 -1.84 -1.20 -10.00
N SER A 274 -0.60 -1.44 -9.59
CA SER A 274 0.28 -0.38 -9.09
C SER A 274 1.06 0.27 -10.22
N LEU A 275 0.85 1.57 -10.36
CA LEU A 275 1.60 2.50 -11.22
C LEU A 275 1.95 3.76 -10.42
N PRO A 276 2.87 4.61 -10.89
CA PRO A 276 3.14 5.90 -10.27
C PRO A 276 1.92 6.82 -10.35
N ILE A 277 1.41 7.20 -9.20
CA ILE A 277 0.21 8.02 -9.07
C ILE A 277 0.53 9.25 -8.25
N LEU A 278 0.08 10.41 -8.69
CA LEU A 278 0.07 11.64 -7.92
C LEU A 278 -1.12 11.63 -6.96
N ILE A 279 -0.82 11.64 -5.67
CA ILE A 279 -1.79 11.70 -4.59
C ILE A 279 -1.71 13.09 -3.96
N ALA A 280 -2.82 13.79 -3.89
CA ALA A 280 -2.92 15.12 -3.30
C ALA A 280 -4.39 15.45 -3.00
N ASP A 281 -4.63 16.40 -2.10
CA ASP A 281 -5.94 17.01 -1.83
C ASP A 281 -7.08 15.98 -1.67
N GLY A 282 -6.84 14.93 -0.94
CA GLY A 282 -7.84 13.93 -0.57
C GLY A 282 -8.10 12.81 -1.59
N GLU A 283 -7.42 12.81 -2.76
CA GLU A 283 -7.70 11.83 -3.81
C GLU A 283 -6.53 11.58 -4.77
N ILE A 284 -6.72 10.68 -5.71
CA ILE A 284 -5.83 10.51 -6.87
C ILE A 284 -6.04 11.67 -7.84
N ARG A 285 -5.00 12.47 -8.05
CA ARG A 285 -5.03 13.62 -8.97
C ARG A 285 -4.58 13.30 -10.39
N GLY A 286 -3.84 12.25 -10.56
CA GLY A 286 -3.35 11.85 -11.88
C GLY A 286 -2.38 10.68 -11.83
N ARG A 287 -2.05 10.19 -13.02
CA ARG A 287 -1.08 9.09 -13.19
C ARG A 287 0.11 9.58 -13.98
N ILE A 288 1.29 9.14 -13.57
CA ILE A 288 2.52 9.38 -14.30
C ILE A 288 2.82 8.11 -15.07
N LEU A 289 2.77 8.22 -16.40
CA LEU A 289 2.96 7.09 -17.31
C LEU A 289 4.34 7.22 -17.99
N PRO A 290 5.41 6.72 -17.38
CA PRO A 290 6.72 6.77 -18.01
C PRO A 290 6.76 5.87 -19.25
N ARG A 291 7.64 6.21 -20.18
CA ARG A 291 7.86 5.35 -21.34
C ARG A 291 8.57 4.07 -20.88
N LEU A 292 7.93 2.94 -21.10
CA LEU A 292 8.47 1.60 -20.83
C LEU A 292 9.08 1.01 -22.10
N THR A 293 10.03 0.12 -21.95
CA THR A 293 10.53 -0.73 -23.04
C THR A 293 9.47 -1.78 -23.41
N ASP A 294 9.58 -2.39 -24.60
CA ASP A 294 8.63 -3.43 -25.05
C ASP A 294 8.61 -4.62 -24.05
N ALA A 295 9.76 -5.04 -23.53
CA ALA A 295 9.84 -6.09 -22.54
C ALA A 295 9.20 -5.74 -21.20
N GLU A 296 9.28 -4.47 -20.77
CA GLU A 296 8.61 -3.99 -19.57
C GLU A 296 7.10 -3.86 -19.77
N MET A 297 6.67 -3.48 -20.97
CA MET A 297 5.26 -3.48 -21.37
C MET A 297 4.66 -4.89 -21.35
N GLU A 298 5.39 -5.89 -21.88
CA GLU A 298 4.98 -7.29 -21.80
C GLU A 298 4.81 -7.76 -20.34
N LYS A 299 5.73 -7.39 -19.44
CA LYS A 299 5.63 -7.70 -18.01
C LYS A 299 4.40 -7.04 -17.38
N LEU A 300 4.10 -5.79 -17.73
CA LEU A 300 2.94 -5.07 -17.21
C LEU A 300 1.63 -5.74 -17.66
N HIS A 301 1.52 -6.09 -18.93
CA HIS A 301 0.37 -6.81 -19.48
C HIS A 301 0.23 -8.22 -18.88
N ALA A 302 1.33 -8.93 -18.67
CA ALA A 302 1.31 -10.23 -18.01
C ALA A 302 0.79 -10.12 -16.57
N SER A 303 1.20 -9.09 -15.83
CA SER A 303 0.73 -8.80 -14.48
C SER A 303 -0.78 -8.50 -14.46
N ALA A 304 -1.26 -7.67 -15.37
CA ALA A 304 -2.68 -7.39 -15.51
C ALA A 304 -3.52 -8.64 -15.83
N ASN A 305 -3.04 -9.46 -16.76
CA ASN A 305 -3.71 -10.69 -17.15
C ASN A 305 -3.75 -11.72 -16.02
N ALA A 306 -2.68 -11.83 -15.23
CA ALA A 306 -2.64 -12.70 -14.06
C ALA A 306 -3.74 -12.33 -13.06
N LEU A 307 -3.91 -11.05 -12.75
CA LEU A 307 -4.98 -10.57 -11.86
C LEU A 307 -6.37 -10.79 -12.46
N LYS A 308 -6.59 -10.46 -13.73
CA LYS A 308 -7.87 -10.68 -14.42
C LYS A 308 -8.27 -12.15 -14.40
N ASN A 309 -7.32 -13.06 -14.61
CA ASN A 309 -7.57 -14.51 -14.54
C ASN A 309 -8.06 -14.93 -13.14
N VAL A 310 -7.46 -14.39 -12.07
CA VAL A 310 -7.92 -14.66 -10.70
C VAL A 310 -9.31 -14.04 -10.46
N ILE A 311 -9.50 -12.78 -10.81
CA ILE A 311 -10.77 -12.06 -10.65
C ILE A 311 -11.92 -12.82 -11.32
N ASN A 312 -11.73 -13.33 -12.52
CA ASN A 312 -12.74 -14.10 -13.27
C ASN A 312 -13.18 -15.41 -12.60
N THR A 313 -12.42 -15.91 -11.64
CA THR A 313 -12.77 -17.12 -10.86
C THR A 313 -13.48 -16.81 -9.55
N LEU A 314 -13.53 -15.53 -9.15
CA LEU A 314 -14.11 -15.10 -7.89
C LEU A 314 -15.59 -14.73 -8.04
N THR A 315 -16.35 -14.96 -6.98
CA THR A 315 -17.75 -14.51 -6.88
C THR A 315 -17.78 -13.11 -6.23
N ILE A 316 -17.89 -12.11 -7.05
CA ILE A 316 -17.96 -10.70 -6.62
C ILE A 316 -19.42 -10.27 -6.46
#